data_cb402ba41ddbe70f635e1db48520a8ed
#
_entry.id   cb402ba41ddbe70f635e1db48520a8ed
#
_cell.length_a   1.000
_cell.length_b   1.000
_cell.length_c   1.000
_cell.angle_alpha   90.00
_cell.angle_beta   90.00
_cell.angle_gamma   90.00
#
_symmetry.space_group_name_H-M   'P 1'
#
loop_
_entity.id
_entity.type
_entity.pdbx_description
1 polymer ?
#
loop_
_entity_poly.entity_id
_entity_poly.type
_entity_poly.pdbx_seq_one_letter_code
_entity_poly.pdbx_strand_id
1 'polypeptide(L)'
;MNHPTEPSSHNETFINRRDFVHLSACAAASALVSGCSKSPTDPVVPTAQVAAVRGTNLYTMTRDVMDSLGGIETVVHEGETVFIKPNMVTLPWAANVNCFALGECTKPEIVIAVAEQCVQAGASEVIIGDGSHAPVLNWEHAVTLDGSANLAGEAARLSSEYGRTVRVASLEVDSPEWVEIPSSTYLGTIAVSSLVARADRVISIPVAKTHSWAQLTLALKNFIGITPLERYGDLPDIPDRGVVFDHSSPSAIAAIYLDIVQGVKPDLAIVDFSIGIEGNGPNTSHGGHTVDLRSRQGSWFLLASTDLVAADATAARIMSHDPTRISQLVMGYERGMGEIRENRIELLGERLDDLRVPWNSAQLQNQMQGNRGGCVKGCPGSFRYA
;
A
#
# COMPACT_ATOMS: atom_id res chain seq x y z
N MET A 1 44.00 22.35 45.13
CA MET A 1 44.13 23.12 43.86
C MET A 1 44.36 22.10 42.77
N ASN A 2 43.35 21.85 42.00
CA ASN A 2 43.30 21.49 40.56
C ASN A 2 41.92 20.89 40.26
N HIS A 3 41.13 21.68 39.56
CA HIS A 3 39.86 21.26 39.00
C HIS A 3 40.10 20.34 37.80
N PRO A 4 39.28 19.30 37.58
CA PRO A 4 39.18 18.63 36.28
C PRO A 4 38.17 19.35 35.42
N THR A 5 38.57 19.60 34.20
CA THR A 5 37.79 20.15 33.07
C THR A 5 36.79 19.11 32.54
N GLU A 6 35.52 19.51 32.39
CA GLU A 6 34.49 18.75 31.71
C GLU A 6 34.72 18.69 30.17
N PRO A 7 34.39 17.59 29.50
CA PRO A 7 34.35 17.56 28.06
C PRO A 7 32.97 18.03 27.57
N SER A 8 32.97 19.02 26.70
CA SER A 8 31.80 19.52 25.98
C SER A 8 31.20 18.44 25.05
N SER A 9 29.98 18.04 25.32
CA SER A 9 29.19 17.22 24.42
C SER A 9 28.63 18.11 23.29
N HIS A 10 29.16 17.99 22.08
CA HIS A 10 28.50 18.46 20.88
C HIS A 10 27.39 17.45 20.50
N ASN A 11 26.16 17.78 20.84
CA ASN A 11 24.98 17.15 20.26
C ASN A 11 24.80 17.73 18.85
N GLU A 12 25.31 17.05 17.83
CA GLU A 12 24.86 17.28 16.46
C GLU A 12 23.51 16.60 16.29
N THR A 13 22.45 17.39 16.36
CA THR A 13 21.09 16.98 15.97
C THR A 13 21.05 16.92 14.44
N PHE A 14 21.13 15.73 13.88
CA PHE A 14 20.84 15.51 12.47
C PHE A 14 19.35 15.76 12.24
N ILE A 15 19.02 16.92 11.68
CA ILE A 15 17.66 17.26 11.24
C ILE A 15 17.44 16.53 9.92
N ASN A 16 16.55 15.55 9.91
CA ASN A 16 16.13 14.83 8.72
C ASN A 16 15.33 15.80 7.81
N ARG A 17 15.47 15.68 6.48
CA ARG A 17 14.79 16.52 5.47
C ARG A 17 13.27 16.64 5.68
N ARG A 18 12.64 15.70 6.36
CA ARG A 18 11.21 15.73 6.72
C ARG A 18 10.84 16.83 7.73
N ASP A 19 11.79 17.31 8.55
CA ASP A 19 11.53 18.36 9.55
C ASP A 19 11.58 19.77 8.95
N PHE A 20 12.18 19.94 7.76
CA PHE A 20 12.32 21.25 7.13
C PHE A 20 11.03 21.78 6.49
N VAL A 21 10.04 20.92 6.23
CA VAL A 21 8.76 21.29 5.58
C VAL A 21 7.76 21.91 6.58
N HIS A 22 7.95 21.73 7.88
CA HIS A 22 7.03 22.28 8.88
C HIS A 22 7.25 23.74 9.29
N LEU A 23 8.35 24.38 8.86
CA LEU A 23 8.68 25.76 9.25
C LEU A 23 8.31 26.84 8.21
N SER A 24 7.78 26.47 7.04
CA SER A 24 7.46 27.43 5.96
C SER A 24 5.97 27.80 5.84
N ALA A 25 5.08 27.32 6.69
CA ALA A 25 3.63 27.50 6.54
C ALA A 25 3.01 28.62 7.39
N CYS A 26 3.78 29.46 8.08
CA CYS A 26 3.27 30.51 8.95
C CYS A 26 3.56 31.96 8.53
N ALA A 27 3.72 32.24 7.25
CA ALA A 27 3.87 33.61 6.78
C ALA A 27 3.21 33.82 5.42
N ALA A 28 1.87 33.94 5.38
CA ALA A 28 1.14 34.71 4.37
C ALA A 28 -0.37 34.67 4.66
N ALA A 29 -0.82 35.40 5.61
CA ALA A 29 -2.24 35.72 5.76
C ALA A 29 -2.39 37.24 5.78
N SER A 30 -2.46 37.85 4.61
CA SER A 30 -3.09 39.15 4.34
C SER A 30 -3.01 39.44 2.84
N ALA A 31 -3.89 38.84 2.05
CA ALA A 31 -4.19 39.32 0.70
C ALA A 31 -5.70 39.39 0.55
N LEU A 32 -6.15 40.59 0.33
CA LEU A 32 -7.49 41.09 0.05
C LEU A 32 -8.37 40.10 -0.73
N VAL A 33 -9.55 39.86 -0.20
CA VAL A 33 -10.67 39.22 -0.87
C VAL A 33 -11.11 40.09 -2.04
N SER A 34 -10.51 39.90 -3.20
CA SER A 34 -11.13 40.20 -4.48
C SER A 34 -11.91 38.96 -4.86
N GLY A 35 -13.23 39.00 -4.67
CA GLY A 35 -14.12 37.96 -5.11
C GLY A 35 -14.11 37.81 -6.62
N CYS A 36 -13.21 36.99 -7.17
CA CYS A 36 -13.40 36.40 -8.48
C CYS A 36 -14.39 35.24 -8.29
N SER A 37 -15.67 35.50 -8.54
CA SER A 37 -16.62 34.43 -8.78
C SER A 37 -16.13 33.68 -10.00
N LYS A 38 -15.57 32.46 -9.82
CA LYS A 38 -15.27 31.57 -10.94
C LYS A 38 -16.56 31.32 -11.71
N SER A 39 -16.51 31.61 -12.99
CA SER A 39 -17.59 31.28 -13.90
C SER A 39 -17.83 29.75 -13.87
N PRO A 40 -19.07 29.26 -13.96
CA PRO A 40 -19.36 27.83 -14.05
C PRO A 40 -18.69 27.12 -15.26
N THR A 41 -18.11 27.89 -16.17
CA THR A 41 -17.47 27.43 -17.41
C THR A 41 -15.95 27.38 -17.34
N ASP A 42 -15.30 27.77 -16.23
CA ASP A 42 -13.85 27.66 -16.13
C ASP A 42 -13.46 26.17 -16.17
N PRO A 43 -12.47 25.80 -17.00
CA PRO A 43 -12.02 24.41 -17.09
C PRO A 43 -11.53 23.94 -15.72
N VAL A 44 -12.00 22.75 -15.31
CA VAL A 44 -11.54 22.13 -14.06
C VAL A 44 -10.11 21.65 -14.28
N VAL A 45 -9.17 22.23 -13.55
CA VAL A 45 -7.77 21.79 -13.59
C VAL A 45 -7.62 20.53 -12.75
N PRO A 46 -7.09 19.42 -13.28
CA PRO A 46 -6.77 18.25 -12.50
C PRO A 46 -5.80 18.59 -11.35
N THR A 47 -5.98 17.93 -10.21
CA THR A 47 -5.12 18.08 -9.02
C THR A 47 -4.37 16.79 -8.70
N ALA A 48 -4.70 15.69 -9.37
CA ALA A 48 -4.04 14.40 -9.27
C ALA A 48 -3.94 13.74 -10.65
N GLN A 49 -2.93 12.92 -10.83
CA GLN A 49 -2.75 12.10 -12.03
C GLN A 49 -2.75 10.62 -11.66
N VAL A 50 -3.41 9.81 -12.48
CA VAL A 50 -3.38 8.34 -12.40
C VAL A 50 -3.03 7.83 -13.79
N ALA A 51 -1.95 7.08 -13.90
CA ALA A 51 -1.63 6.36 -15.13
C ALA A 51 -2.34 5.01 -15.14
N ALA A 52 -2.80 4.57 -16.31
CA ALA A 52 -3.40 3.28 -16.52
C ALA A 52 -2.87 2.64 -17.79
N VAL A 53 -2.48 1.38 -17.72
CA VAL A 53 -2.03 0.60 -18.87
C VAL A 53 -2.72 -0.75 -18.91
N ARG A 54 -2.90 -1.28 -20.13
CA ARG A 54 -3.43 -2.62 -20.33
C ARG A 54 -2.43 -3.46 -21.12
N GLY A 55 -2.41 -4.77 -20.84
CA GLY A 55 -1.50 -5.68 -21.52
C GLY A 55 -1.60 -7.10 -21.01
N THR A 56 -0.63 -7.92 -21.40
CA THR A 56 -0.54 -9.35 -21.01
C THR A 56 0.83 -9.73 -20.44
N ASN A 57 1.76 -8.78 -20.37
CA ASN A 57 3.08 -8.95 -19.79
C ASN A 57 3.27 -7.95 -18.66
N LEU A 58 3.29 -8.42 -17.42
CA LEU A 58 3.33 -7.57 -16.23
C LEU A 58 4.65 -6.79 -16.09
N TYR A 59 5.78 -7.33 -16.55
CA TYR A 59 7.06 -6.61 -16.54
C TYR A 59 7.02 -5.37 -17.44
N THR A 60 6.55 -5.53 -18.68
CA THR A 60 6.41 -4.42 -19.63
C THR A 60 5.38 -3.41 -19.13
N MET A 61 4.21 -3.89 -18.71
CA MET A 61 3.14 -3.02 -18.19
C MET A 61 3.59 -2.18 -17.01
N THR A 62 4.45 -2.73 -16.14
CA THR A 62 4.99 -2.00 -14.98
C THR A 62 5.91 -0.86 -15.41
N ARG A 63 6.71 -1.05 -16.43
CA ARG A 63 7.52 0.03 -17.02
C ARG A 63 6.63 1.07 -17.68
N ASP A 64 5.71 0.64 -18.55
CA ASP A 64 4.83 1.52 -19.31
C ASP A 64 3.96 2.41 -18.40
N VAL A 65 3.45 1.87 -17.27
CA VAL A 65 2.65 2.66 -16.32
C VAL A 65 3.50 3.69 -15.59
N MET A 66 4.75 3.37 -15.28
CA MET A 66 5.68 4.34 -14.68
C MET A 66 6.13 5.38 -15.68
N ASP A 67 6.45 5.00 -16.94
CA ASP A 67 6.81 5.93 -18.00
C ASP A 67 5.70 6.94 -18.27
N SER A 68 4.43 6.51 -18.15
CA SER A 68 3.26 7.38 -18.28
C SER A 68 3.19 8.47 -17.18
N LEU A 69 3.83 8.24 -16.03
CA LEU A 69 3.98 9.22 -14.94
C LEU A 69 5.30 10.01 -15.01
N GLY A 70 6.09 9.82 -16.05
CA GLY A 70 7.39 10.49 -16.24
C GLY A 70 8.59 9.68 -15.74
N GLY A 71 8.42 8.39 -15.48
CA GLY A 71 9.46 7.46 -15.03
C GLY A 71 9.58 7.36 -13.51
N ILE A 72 10.23 6.28 -13.05
CA ILE A 72 10.47 6.03 -11.63
C ILE A 72 11.40 7.11 -11.02
N GLU A 73 12.22 7.77 -11.83
CA GLU A 73 13.16 8.83 -11.46
C GLU A 73 12.47 10.09 -10.94
N THR A 74 11.17 10.24 -11.22
CA THR A 74 10.36 11.31 -10.63
C THR A 74 10.05 11.07 -9.15
N VAL A 75 10.21 9.82 -8.69
CA VAL A 75 9.92 9.39 -7.32
C VAL A 75 11.20 8.96 -6.58
N VAL A 76 12.07 8.18 -7.23
CA VAL A 76 13.26 7.57 -6.63
C VAL A 76 14.52 8.25 -7.17
N HIS A 77 15.45 8.60 -6.27
CA HIS A 77 16.69 9.28 -6.63
C HIS A 77 17.92 8.49 -6.19
N GLU A 78 19.08 8.87 -6.76
CA GLU A 78 20.36 8.21 -6.44
C GLU A 78 20.68 8.28 -4.94
N GLY A 79 21.11 7.14 -4.40
CA GLY A 79 21.52 6.99 -3.00
C GLY A 79 20.37 6.75 -2.02
N GLU A 80 19.10 6.86 -2.44
CA GLU A 80 17.94 6.66 -1.56
C GLU A 80 17.74 5.18 -1.19
N THR A 81 17.18 4.97 0.00
CA THR A 81 16.63 3.68 0.44
C THR A 81 15.15 3.62 0.09
N VAL A 82 14.75 2.62 -0.67
CA VAL A 82 13.37 2.40 -1.12
C VAL A 82 12.76 1.21 -0.41
N PHE A 83 11.58 1.40 0.18
CA PHE A 83 10.77 0.30 0.70
C PHE A 83 9.60 0.01 -0.24
N ILE A 84 9.55 -1.20 -0.78
CA ILE A 84 8.44 -1.70 -1.61
C ILE A 84 7.53 -2.55 -0.75
N LYS A 85 6.25 -2.16 -0.63
CA LYS A 85 5.23 -2.85 0.13
C LYS A 85 4.24 -3.59 -0.80
N PRO A 86 4.49 -4.86 -1.15
CA PRO A 86 3.48 -5.68 -1.82
C PRO A 86 2.38 -6.10 -0.84
N ASN A 87 1.32 -6.74 -1.33
CA ASN A 87 0.33 -7.44 -0.52
C ASN A 87 0.62 -8.94 -0.55
N MET A 88 1.14 -9.49 0.55
CA MET A 88 1.54 -10.90 0.66
C MET A 88 0.73 -11.67 1.73
N VAL A 89 -0.55 -11.32 1.87
CA VAL A 89 -1.42 -11.77 2.97
C VAL A 89 -1.48 -13.28 3.14
N THR A 90 -1.42 -14.06 2.06
CA THR A 90 -1.50 -15.53 2.09
C THR A 90 -0.19 -16.23 1.68
N LEU A 91 0.89 -15.48 1.47
CA LEU A 91 2.21 -16.04 1.13
C LEU A 91 2.72 -17.09 2.14
N PRO A 92 2.51 -16.98 3.46
CA PRO A 92 2.92 -18.00 4.40
C PRO A 92 2.38 -19.41 4.09
N TRP A 93 1.26 -19.49 3.39
CA TRP A 93 0.60 -20.78 3.03
C TRP A 93 0.74 -21.14 1.54
N ALA A 94 1.54 -20.40 0.78
CA ALA A 94 1.68 -20.57 -0.67
C ALA A 94 2.26 -21.92 -1.10
N ALA A 95 2.92 -22.66 -0.22
CA ALA A 95 3.44 -24.00 -0.51
C ALA A 95 2.36 -24.97 -1.03
N ASN A 96 1.11 -24.78 -0.60
CA ASN A 96 -0.03 -25.64 -0.95
C ASN A 96 -1.06 -24.93 -1.85
N VAL A 97 -0.98 -23.60 -1.96
CA VAL A 97 -1.95 -22.78 -2.69
C VAL A 97 -1.21 -21.70 -3.46
N ASN A 98 -1.40 -21.64 -4.77
CA ASN A 98 -0.83 -20.55 -5.57
C ASN A 98 -1.59 -19.25 -5.33
N CYS A 99 -1.23 -18.51 -4.29
CA CYS A 99 -1.90 -17.27 -3.88
C CYS A 99 -1.84 -16.16 -4.95
N PHE A 100 -0.90 -16.23 -5.89
CA PHE A 100 -0.76 -15.29 -7.00
C PHE A 100 -1.80 -15.57 -8.10
N ALA A 101 -1.93 -16.81 -8.54
CA ALA A 101 -2.93 -17.22 -9.52
C ALA A 101 -4.36 -17.15 -8.96
N LEU A 102 -4.53 -17.23 -7.64
CA LEU A 102 -5.83 -17.01 -6.98
C LEU A 102 -6.17 -15.52 -6.82
N GLY A 103 -5.23 -14.60 -7.04
CA GLY A 103 -5.47 -13.16 -6.89
C GLY A 103 -5.38 -12.66 -5.44
N GLU A 104 -4.80 -13.44 -4.55
CA GLU A 104 -4.72 -13.13 -3.12
C GLU A 104 -3.50 -12.27 -2.78
N CYS A 105 -2.41 -12.43 -3.55
CA CYS A 105 -1.16 -11.70 -3.39
C CYS A 105 -0.80 -10.91 -4.65
N THR A 106 -0.02 -9.84 -4.47
CA THR A 106 0.57 -9.03 -5.56
C THR A 106 1.52 -9.89 -6.38
N LYS A 107 1.43 -9.83 -7.72
CA LYS A 107 2.25 -10.64 -8.61
C LYS A 107 3.73 -10.27 -8.52
N PRO A 108 4.62 -11.27 -8.32
CA PRO A 108 6.06 -11.04 -8.21
C PRO A 108 6.65 -10.28 -9.38
N GLU A 109 6.16 -10.49 -10.60
CA GLU A 109 6.60 -9.80 -11.82
C GLU A 109 6.54 -8.27 -11.69
N ILE A 110 5.47 -7.74 -11.06
CA ILE A 110 5.30 -6.30 -10.85
C ILE A 110 6.34 -5.82 -9.83
N VAL A 111 6.49 -6.55 -8.73
CA VAL A 111 7.43 -6.20 -7.64
C VAL A 111 8.87 -6.21 -8.14
N ILE A 112 9.25 -7.23 -8.93
CA ILE A 112 10.59 -7.35 -9.54
C ILE A 112 10.84 -6.17 -10.48
N ALA A 113 9.88 -5.86 -11.37
CA ALA A 113 10.03 -4.76 -12.32
C ALA A 113 10.17 -3.40 -11.63
N VAL A 114 9.45 -3.16 -10.52
CA VAL A 114 9.61 -1.93 -9.73
C VAL A 114 10.97 -1.89 -9.04
N ALA A 115 11.40 -3.01 -8.42
CA ALA A 115 12.70 -3.09 -7.77
C ALA A 115 13.85 -2.84 -8.74
N GLU A 116 13.78 -3.41 -9.96
CA GLU A 116 14.76 -3.18 -11.02
C GLU A 116 14.80 -1.70 -11.44
N GLN A 117 13.66 -1.07 -11.66
CA GLN A 117 13.62 0.36 -11.98
C GLN A 117 14.21 1.23 -10.85
N CYS A 118 13.94 0.90 -9.58
CA CYS A 118 14.51 1.62 -8.44
C CYS A 118 16.04 1.55 -8.42
N VAL A 119 16.65 0.38 -8.65
CA VAL A 119 18.12 0.27 -8.71
C VAL A 119 18.70 0.92 -9.96
N GLN A 120 17.99 0.91 -11.08
CA GLN A 120 18.37 1.65 -12.30
C GLN A 120 18.34 3.15 -12.09
N ALA A 121 17.39 3.69 -11.30
CA ALA A 121 17.34 5.09 -10.89
C ALA A 121 18.41 5.46 -9.85
N GLY A 122 19.22 4.48 -9.39
CA GLY A 122 20.34 4.71 -8.49
C GLY A 122 20.04 4.53 -7.00
N ALA A 123 18.91 3.93 -6.63
CA ALA A 123 18.65 3.58 -5.23
C ALA A 123 19.82 2.79 -4.63
N SER A 124 20.25 3.15 -3.42
CA SER A 124 21.34 2.45 -2.72
C SER A 124 20.88 1.13 -2.12
N GLU A 125 19.64 1.09 -1.65
CA GLU A 125 19.01 -0.08 -1.09
C GLU A 125 17.53 -0.15 -1.51
N VAL A 126 17.06 -1.36 -1.88
CA VAL A 126 15.66 -1.67 -2.12
C VAL A 126 15.24 -2.81 -1.20
N ILE A 127 14.26 -2.55 -0.34
CA ILE A 127 13.71 -3.50 0.61
C ILE A 127 12.31 -3.88 0.16
N ILE A 128 12.10 -5.14 -0.21
CA ILE A 128 10.78 -5.69 -0.54
C ILE A 128 10.24 -6.37 0.71
N GLY A 129 9.23 -5.81 1.36
CA GLY A 129 8.82 -6.30 2.66
C GLY A 129 7.32 -6.29 2.93
N ASP A 130 6.87 -7.27 3.72
CA ASP A 130 5.52 -7.35 4.27
C ASP A 130 5.54 -8.04 5.63
N GLY A 131 4.50 -7.78 6.44
CA GLY A 131 4.11 -8.57 7.60
C GLY A 131 2.72 -9.14 7.36
N SER A 132 2.61 -10.44 7.38
CA SER A 132 1.36 -11.17 7.16
C SER A 132 0.73 -11.63 8.48
N HIS A 133 -0.03 -12.71 8.45
CA HIS A 133 -0.57 -13.42 9.62
C HIS A 133 0.41 -14.45 10.22
N ALA A 134 1.63 -14.52 9.70
CA ALA A 134 2.72 -15.33 10.25
C ALA A 134 3.99 -14.48 10.37
N PRO A 135 4.84 -14.72 11.38
CA PRO A 135 6.05 -13.92 11.60
C PRO A 135 7.05 -13.99 10.45
N VAL A 136 7.14 -15.11 9.76
CA VAL A 136 8.08 -15.33 8.66
C VAL A 136 7.31 -15.61 7.37
N LEU A 137 7.68 -14.88 6.30
CA LEU A 137 7.22 -15.15 4.96
C LEU A 137 8.27 -15.99 4.23
N ASN A 138 7.83 -17.04 3.55
CA ASN A 138 8.70 -17.82 2.68
C ASN A 138 8.78 -17.14 1.30
N TRP A 139 9.74 -16.22 1.14
CA TRP A 139 9.90 -15.43 -0.07
C TRP A 139 10.32 -16.26 -1.30
N GLU A 140 10.88 -17.45 -1.11
CA GLU A 140 11.15 -18.39 -2.21
C GLU A 140 9.85 -18.93 -2.83
N HIS A 141 8.75 -18.94 -2.08
CA HIS A 141 7.44 -19.30 -2.59
C HIS A 141 6.73 -18.12 -3.29
N ALA A 142 7.28 -16.92 -3.26
CA ALA A 142 6.80 -15.78 -4.05
C ALA A 142 7.23 -15.91 -5.50
N VAL A 143 6.61 -16.87 -6.20
CA VAL A 143 6.97 -17.33 -7.55
C VAL A 143 6.11 -16.60 -8.58
N THR A 144 6.73 -16.20 -9.71
CA THR A 144 6.06 -15.61 -10.88
C THR A 144 4.96 -16.53 -11.44
N LEU A 145 3.98 -15.95 -12.12
CA LEU A 145 2.83 -16.72 -12.66
C LEU A 145 3.25 -17.83 -13.63
N ASP A 146 4.38 -17.65 -14.32
CA ASP A 146 4.97 -18.66 -15.23
C ASP A 146 5.90 -19.66 -14.52
N GLY A 147 6.17 -19.46 -13.24
CA GLY A 147 7.05 -20.31 -12.43
C GLY A 147 8.54 -20.15 -12.69
N SER A 148 8.94 -19.15 -13.50
CA SER A 148 10.34 -19.00 -13.94
C SER A 148 11.26 -18.37 -12.89
N ALA A 149 10.74 -17.60 -11.96
CA ALA A 149 11.50 -16.86 -10.97
C ALA A 149 10.76 -16.74 -9.64
N ASN A 150 11.46 -16.33 -8.57
CA ASN A 150 10.87 -15.96 -7.28
C ASN A 150 11.50 -14.69 -6.71
N LEU A 151 10.81 -14.01 -5.79
CA LEU A 151 11.24 -12.71 -5.27
C LEU A 151 12.60 -12.78 -4.57
N ALA A 152 12.89 -13.82 -3.81
CA ALA A 152 14.18 -13.95 -3.11
C ALA A 152 15.35 -14.10 -4.10
N GLY A 153 15.17 -14.95 -5.11
CA GLY A 153 16.16 -15.16 -6.17
C GLY A 153 16.39 -13.91 -7.02
N GLU A 154 15.33 -13.21 -7.40
CA GLU A 154 15.40 -11.98 -8.19
C GLU A 154 16.02 -10.83 -7.40
N ALA A 155 15.71 -10.69 -6.11
CA ALA A 155 16.38 -9.71 -5.26
C ALA A 155 17.90 -9.94 -5.22
N ALA A 156 18.34 -11.20 -5.07
CA ALA A 156 19.75 -11.57 -5.12
C ALA A 156 20.39 -11.30 -6.50
N ARG A 157 19.66 -11.60 -7.59
CA ARG A 157 20.12 -11.30 -8.97
C ARG A 157 20.31 -9.79 -9.16
N LEU A 158 19.31 -8.97 -8.81
CA LEU A 158 19.40 -7.51 -8.91
C LEU A 158 20.53 -6.94 -8.05
N SER A 159 20.72 -7.46 -6.83
CA SER A 159 21.85 -7.05 -5.99
C SER A 159 23.20 -7.30 -6.67
N SER A 160 23.38 -8.48 -7.27
CA SER A 160 24.62 -8.86 -7.96
C SER A 160 24.84 -8.06 -9.23
N GLU A 161 23.79 -7.87 -10.03
CA GLU A 161 23.87 -7.22 -11.34
C GLU A 161 24.17 -5.72 -11.24
N TYR A 162 23.49 -5.03 -10.29
CA TYR A 162 23.62 -3.57 -10.17
C TYR A 162 24.62 -3.15 -9.08
N GLY A 163 25.17 -4.07 -8.28
CA GLY A 163 26.08 -3.74 -7.17
C GLY A 163 25.41 -2.89 -6.09
N ARG A 164 24.11 -3.05 -5.91
CA ARG A 164 23.27 -2.37 -4.91
C ARG A 164 22.63 -3.40 -3.97
N THR A 165 22.14 -2.97 -2.83
CA THR A 165 21.42 -3.87 -1.92
C THR A 165 19.97 -4.01 -2.36
N VAL A 166 19.55 -5.21 -2.79
CA VAL A 166 18.15 -5.56 -2.98
C VAL A 166 17.84 -6.78 -2.13
N ARG A 167 16.86 -6.71 -1.25
CA ARG A 167 16.53 -7.80 -0.35
C ARG A 167 15.05 -7.91 -0.06
N VAL A 168 14.61 -9.08 0.33
CA VAL A 168 13.29 -9.33 0.89
C VAL A 168 13.32 -9.22 2.43
N ALA A 169 12.19 -8.89 3.06
CA ALA A 169 12.09 -8.76 4.50
C ALA A 169 10.72 -9.23 5.03
N SER A 170 10.75 -10.07 6.05
CA SER A 170 9.59 -10.44 6.87
C SER A 170 9.57 -9.53 8.09
N LEU A 171 8.67 -8.55 8.14
CA LEU A 171 8.78 -7.42 9.07
C LEU A 171 8.73 -7.80 10.54
N GLU A 172 8.08 -8.92 10.92
CA GLU A 172 8.04 -9.38 12.30
C GLU A 172 9.41 -9.79 12.85
N VAL A 173 10.31 -10.26 11.98
CA VAL A 173 11.65 -10.78 12.38
C VAL A 173 12.79 -9.93 11.86
N ASP A 174 12.61 -9.21 10.77
CA ASP A 174 13.66 -8.44 10.11
C ASP A 174 13.61 -6.95 10.46
N SER A 175 12.52 -6.46 11.08
CA SER A 175 12.45 -5.08 11.56
C SER A 175 13.36 -4.91 12.79
N PRO A 176 14.38 -4.05 12.74
CA PRO A 176 15.27 -3.87 13.88
C PRO A 176 14.57 -3.23 15.08
N GLU A 177 13.52 -2.46 14.85
CA GLU A 177 12.68 -1.82 15.86
C GLU A 177 11.31 -1.43 15.30
N TRP A 178 10.41 -1.05 16.20
CA TRP A 178 9.09 -0.50 15.88
C TRP A 178 9.02 0.97 16.26
N VAL A 179 8.54 1.81 15.34
CA VAL A 179 8.44 3.26 15.50
C VAL A 179 7.00 3.63 15.78
N GLU A 180 6.75 4.43 16.81
CA GLU A 180 5.43 4.93 17.16
C GLU A 180 5.06 6.12 16.28
N ILE A 181 3.93 6.02 15.59
CA ILE A 181 3.32 7.13 14.85
C ILE A 181 2.02 7.58 15.54
N PRO A 182 1.64 8.86 15.46
CA PRO A 182 0.39 9.33 16.03
C PRO A 182 -0.84 8.64 15.41
N SER A 183 -1.86 8.37 16.22
CA SER A 183 -3.15 7.86 15.77
C SER A 183 -4.27 8.74 16.32
N SER A 184 -5.23 9.06 15.46
CA SER A 184 -6.47 9.76 15.81
C SER A 184 -7.51 8.83 16.45
N THR A 185 -7.24 7.52 16.48
CA THR A 185 -8.13 6.52 17.05
C THR A 185 -7.88 6.34 18.56
N TYR A 186 -8.63 5.43 19.18
CA TYR A 186 -8.45 5.06 20.60
C TYR A 186 -7.05 4.51 20.95
N LEU A 187 -6.26 4.16 19.93
CA LEU A 187 -4.91 3.63 20.12
C LEU A 187 -3.92 4.73 20.57
N GLY A 188 -4.19 6.01 20.25
CA GLY A 188 -3.30 7.13 20.53
C GLY A 188 -2.01 7.11 19.70
N THR A 189 -1.34 5.97 19.63
CA THR A 189 -0.20 5.71 18.73
C THR A 189 -0.31 4.33 18.09
N ILE A 190 0.34 4.16 16.94
CA ILE A 190 0.46 2.89 16.23
C ILE A 190 1.93 2.61 15.97
N ALA A 191 2.40 1.42 16.35
CA ALA A 191 3.75 0.96 16.04
C ALA A 191 3.81 0.49 14.58
N VAL A 192 4.83 0.93 13.85
CA VAL A 192 5.12 0.53 12.48
C VAL A 192 6.59 0.12 12.35
N SER A 193 6.90 -0.73 11.37
CA SER A 193 8.27 -1.17 11.11
C SER A 193 9.19 0.01 10.83
N SER A 194 10.36 0.02 11.47
CA SER A 194 11.40 1.02 11.22
C SER A 194 11.98 0.94 9.82
N LEU A 195 11.95 -0.24 9.17
CA LEU A 195 12.35 -0.39 7.76
C LEU A 195 11.47 0.45 6.83
N VAL A 196 10.19 0.62 7.18
CA VAL A 196 9.25 1.47 6.42
C VAL A 196 9.35 2.92 6.85
N ALA A 197 9.35 3.17 8.17
CA ALA A 197 9.31 4.53 8.72
C ALA A 197 10.56 5.37 8.38
N ARG A 198 11.69 4.70 8.13
CA ARG A 198 12.99 5.33 7.84
C ARG A 198 13.40 5.28 6.38
N ALA A 199 12.68 4.56 5.54
CA ALA A 199 12.93 4.57 4.11
C ALA A 199 12.76 5.99 3.54
N ASP A 200 13.61 6.37 2.59
CA ASP A 200 13.51 7.66 1.90
C ASP A 200 12.30 7.67 0.98
N ARG A 201 11.96 6.52 0.40
CA ARG A 201 10.79 6.30 -0.46
C ARG A 201 10.03 5.05 -0.07
N VAL A 202 8.71 5.16 -0.12
CA VAL A 202 7.80 4.04 0.17
C VAL A 202 6.83 3.85 -0.99
N ILE A 203 6.87 2.66 -1.60
CA ILE A 203 6.05 2.29 -2.75
C ILE A 203 5.05 1.21 -2.33
N SER A 204 3.76 1.47 -2.53
CA SER A 204 2.67 0.51 -2.27
C SER A 204 2.31 -0.25 -3.54
N ILE A 205 2.37 -1.58 -3.51
CA ILE A 205 1.93 -2.43 -4.63
C ILE A 205 0.81 -3.36 -4.15
N PRO A 206 -0.44 -2.86 -4.02
CA PRO A 206 -1.58 -3.68 -3.63
C PRO A 206 -2.09 -4.51 -4.80
N VAL A 207 -2.70 -5.67 -4.50
CA VAL A 207 -3.58 -6.36 -5.44
C VAL A 207 -5.03 -5.92 -5.21
N ALA A 208 -5.78 -5.70 -6.31
CA ALA A 208 -7.15 -5.24 -6.25
C ALA A 208 -8.08 -6.34 -5.69
N LYS A 209 -8.82 -6.01 -4.62
CA LYS A 209 -9.80 -6.93 -4.01
C LYS A 209 -10.98 -6.18 -3.41
N THR A 210 -12.16 -6.80 -3.43
CA THR A 210 -13.23 -6.42 -2.51
C THR A 210 -13.01 -7.08 -1.14
N HIS A 211 -13.63 -6.56 -0.08
CA HIS A 211 -13.32 -6.98 1.29
C HIS A 211 -14.53 -6.85 2.22
N SER A 212 -14.82 -7.90 2.98
CA SER A 212 -16.01 -7.99 3.84
C SER A 212 -16.09 -6.95 4.96
N TRP A 213 -14.96 -6.41 5.42
CA TRP A 213 -14.95 -5.39 6.49
C TRP A 213 -14.50 -4.01 5.98
N ALA A 214 -13.54 -3.95 5.10
CA ALA A 214 -12.95 -2.71 4.63
C ALA A 214 -13.52 -2.22 3.29
N GLN A 215 -14.52 -2.89 2.75
CA GLN A 215 -15.11 -2.67 1.43
C GLN A 215 -14.12 -3.00 0.29
N LEU A 216 -12.96 -2.37 0.24
CA LEU A 216 -11.89 -2.61 -0.74
C LEU A 216 -10.55 -2.84 -0.06
N THR A 217 -9.71 -3.67 -0.68
CA THR A 217 -8.28 -3.75 -0.44
C THR A 217 -7.58 -3.13 -1.64
N LEU A 218 -6.91 -2.01 -1.43
CA LEU A 218 -6.18 -1.23 -2.42
C LEU A 218 -4.96 -0.57 -1.73
N ALA A 219 -4.43 0.54 -2.27
CA ALA A 219 -3.20 1.16 -1.80
C ALA A 219 -3.26 1.66 -0.35
N LEU A 220 -4.36 2.31 0.05
CA LEU A 220 -4.52 2.84 1.41
C LEU A 220 -4.52 1.74 2.46
N LYS A 221 -5.24 0.63 2.23
CA LYS A 221 -5.34 -0.48 3.19
C LYS A 221 -4.09 -1.36 3.21
N ASN A 222 -3.22 -1.30 2.21
CA ASN A 222 -2.05 -2.17 2.08
C ASN A 222 -1.07 -2.07 3.25
N PHE A 223 -1.10 -0.98 4.02
CA PHE A 223 -0.16 -0.70 5.10
C PHE A 223 -0.48 -1.36 6.46
N ILE A 224 -1.59 -2.06 6.62
CA ILE A 224 -1.87 -2.82 7.85
C ILE A 224 -0.73 -3.81 8.16
N GLY A 225 -0.17 -4.46 7.15
CA GLY A 225 0.90 -5.45 7.30
C GLY A 225 2.23 -4.91 7.82
N ILE A 226 2.43 -3.60 7.95
CA ILE A 226 3.68 -3.04 8.50
C ILE A 226 3.66 -2.85 10.02
N THR A 227 2.58 -3.24 10.69
CA THR A 227 2.40 -3.16 12.14
C THR A 227 2.69 -4.51 12.79
N PRO A 228 3.22 -4.56 14.05
CA PRO A 228 3.60 -5.82 14.70
C PRO A 228 2.41 -6.70 15.05
N LEU A 229 2.52 -7.99 14.71
CA LEU A 229 1.55 -9.03 15.11
C LEU A 229 1.54 -9.25 16.62
N GLU A 230 2.72 -9.26 17.24
CA GLU A 230 2.88 -9.47 18.68
C GLU A 230 2.09 -8.43 19.49
N ARG A 231 2.02 -7.18 19.00
CA ARG A 231 1.35 -6.09 19.70
C ARG A 231 -0.15 -6.00 19.38
N TYR A 232 -0.55 -6.29 18.14
CA TYR A 232 -1.91 -6.05 17.66
C TYR A 232 -2.71 -7.33 17.39
N GLY A 233 -2.05 -8.49 17.45
CA GLY A 233 -2.65 -9.81 17.46
C GLY A 233 -2.62 -10.45 18.84
N ASP A 234 -2.93 -11.75 18.89
CA ASP A 234 -2.79 -12.61 20.06
C ASP A 234 -1.97 -13.85 19.63
N LEU A 235 -0.65 -13.67 19.60
CA LEU A 235 0.27 -14.76 19.25
C LEU A 235 0.52 -15.69 20.44
N PRO A 236 0.62 -17.02 20.21
CA PRO A 236 0.54 -17.71 18.92
C PRO A 236 -0.89 -18.06 18.48
N ASP A 237 -1.89 -17.82 19.30
CA ASP A 237 -3.23 -18.39 19.13
C ASP A 237 -4.03 -17.68 18.02
N ILE A 238 -3.85 -16.36 17.85
CA ILE A 238 -4.60 -15.56 16.90
C ILE A 238 -3.66 -14.58 16.18
N PRO A 239 -3.01 -14.99 15.10
CA PRO A 239 -2.11 -14.14 14.34
C PRO A 239 -2.90 -13.14 13.47
N ASP A 240 -3.79 -12.37 14.07
CA ASP A 240 -4.66 -11.41 13.39
C ASP A 240 -4.68 -10.09 14.15
N ARG A 241 -4.25 -9.01 13.50
CA ARG A 241 -4.28 -7.64 14.04
C ARG A 241 -5.69 -7.16 14.38
N GLY A 242 -6.71 -7.83 13.89
CA GLY A 242 -8.11 -7.59 14.23
C GLY A 242 -8.45 -7.83 15.70
N VAL A 243 -7.57 -8.44 16.48
CA VAL A 243 -7.74 -8.56 17.94
C VAL A 243 -7.75 -7.16 18.58
N VAL A 244 -6.86 -6.28 18.14
CA VAL A 244 -6.74 -4.92 18.67
C VAL A 244 -7.35 -3.88 17.73
N PHE A 245 -7.16 -4.01 16.42
CA PHE A 245 -7.69 -3.06 15.46
C PHE A 245 -9.20 -3.18 15.32
N ASP A 246 -9.91 -2.07 15.52
CA ASP A 246 -11.38 -2.06 15.50
C ASP A 246 -11.93 -2.32 14.08
N HIS A 247 -12.66 -3.44 13.96
CA HIS A 247 -13.35 -3.86 12.74
C HIS A 247 -14.88 -3.74 12.88
N SER A 248 -15.38 -2.96 13.83
CA SER A 248 -16.82 -2.78 14.06
C SER A 248 -17.56 -2.16 12.87
N SER A 249 -16.85 -1.40 12.06
CA SER A 249 -17.37 -0.81 10.83
C SER A 249 -16.25 -0.54 9.81
N PRO A 250 -16.57 -0.36 8.52
CA PRO A 250 -15.59 0.05 7.52
C PRO A 250 -14.86 1.35 7.86
N SER A 251 -15.52 2.30 8.50
CA SER A 251 -14.92 3.57 8.92
C SER A 251 -13.99 3.41 10.12
N ALA A 252 -14.29 2.51 11.06
CA ALA A 252 -13.44 2.27 12.21
C ALA A 252 -12.07 1.72 11.79
N ILE A 253 -12.05 0.68 10.96
CA ILE A 253 -10.79 0.13 10.46
C ILE A 253 -10.11 1.09 9.47
N ALA A 254 -10.88 1.86 8.67
CA ALA A 254 -10.32 2.87 7.78
C ALA A 254 -9.53 3.94 8.53
N ALA A 255 -10.02 4.40 9.68
CA ALA A 255 -9.33 5.39 10.50
C ALA A 255 -7.93 4.91 10.88
N ILE A 256 -7.78 3.63 11.23
CA ILE A 256 -6.50 3.03 11.65
C ILE A 256 -5.48 3.03 10.51
N TYR A 257 -5.84 2.47 9.35
CA TYR A 257 -4.85 2.42 8.27
C TYR A 257 -4.62 3.76 7.56
N LEU A 258 -5.57 4.70 7.64
CA LEU A 258 -5.32 6.08 7.21
C LEU A 258 -4.34 6.80 8.13
N ASP A 259 -4.40 6.57 9.45
CA ASP A 259 -3.39 7.07 10.39
C ASP A 259 -2.01 6.51 10.06
N ILE A 260 -1.93 5.20 9.73
CA ILE A 260 -0.67 4.57 9.30
C ILE A 260 -0.14 5.25 8.03
N VAL A 261 -0.98 5.42 7.00
CA VAL A 261 -0.60 6.08 5.73
C VAL A 261 -0.15 7.52 5.96
N GLN A 262 -0.84 8.28 6.83
CA GLN A 262 -0.43 9.65 7.18
C GLN A 262 0.92 9.70 7.91
N GLY A 263 1.22 8.70 8.74
CA GLY A 263 2.49 8.60 9.46
C GLY A 263 3.65 8.19 8.56
N VAL A 264 3.43 7.25 7.65
CA VAL A 264 4.46 6.69 6.75
C VAL A 264 4.66 7.54 5.49
N LYS A 265 3.59 8.18 4.99
CA LYS A 265 3.59 9.03 3.78
C LYS A 265 4.16 8.33 2.55
N PRO A 266 3.50 7.29 2.03
CA PRO A 266 3.95 6.63 0.81
C PRO A 266 4.03 7.60 -0.37
N ASP A 267 5.02 7.38 -1.25
CA ASP A 267 5.33 8.25 -2.37
C ASP A 267 4.63 7.82 -3.67
N LEU A 268 4.31 6.51 -3.79
CA LEU A 268 3.76 5.92 -5.01
C LEU A 268 2.88 4.72 -4.68
N ALA A 269 1.80 4.57 -5.44
CA ALA A 269 1.00 3.35 -5.50
C ALA A 269 1.00 2.75 -6.90
N ILE A 270 1.15 1.43 -7.02
CA ILE A 270 0.97 0.67 -8.27
C ILE A 270 -0.04 -0.42 -7.99
N VAL A 271 -1.26 -0.28 -8.48
CA VAL A 271 -2.36 -1.22 -8.21
C VAL A 271 -2.36 -2.35 -9.23
N ASP A 272 -2.21 -3.57 -8.74
CA ASP A 272 -2.26 -4.80 -9.53
C ASP A 272 -3.71 -5.20 -9.82
N PHE A 273 -4.16 -4.97 -11.05
CA PHE A 273 -5.42 -5.43 -11.60
C PHE A 273 -5.26 -6.61 -12.58
N SER A 274 -4.24 -7.43 -12.40
CA SER A 274 -4.09 -8.63 -13.24
C SER A 274 -5.07 -9.73 -12.83
N ILE A 275 -4.86 -10.29 -11.65
CA ILE A 275 -5.72 -11.30 -11.03
C ILE A 275 -5.99 -10.84 -9.60
N GLY A 276 -7.25 -10.67 -9.24
CA GLY A 276 -7.68 -10.16 -7.93
C GLY A 276 -8.82 -10.98 -7.33
N ILE A 277 -9.48 -10.43 -6.32
CA ILE A 277 -10.58 -11.10 -5.60
C ILE A 277 -11.83 -10.22 -5.59
N GLU A 278 -12.96 -10.75 -6.02
CA GLU A 278 -14.29 -10.12 -5.86
C GLU A 278 -15.15 -10.86 -4.85
N GLY A 279 -16.23 -10.23 -4.37
CA GLY A 279 -17.13 -10.79 -3.37
C GLY A 279 -16.56 -10.69 -1.95
N ASN A 280 -16.70 -11.72 -1.14
CA ASN A 280 -16.34 -11.70 0.27
C ASN A 280 -14.83 -11.92 0.50
N GLY A 281 -13.97 -11.08 -0.15
CA GLY A 281 -12.53 -11.12 0.12
C GLY A 281 -12.17 -10.90 1.60
N PRO A 282 -10.88 -11.09 1.96
CA PRO A 282 -9.69 -10.82 1.14
C PRO A 282 -9.10 -12.01 0.37
N ASN A 283 -9.61 -13.20 0.54
CA ASN A 283 -9.11 -14.41 -0.14
C ASN A 283 -10.24 -15.38 -0.48
N THR A 284 -9.92 -16.46 -1.17
CA THR A 284 -10.91 -17.44 -1.66
C THR A 284 -11.51 -18.27 -0.54
N SER A 285 -10.78 -18.55 0.53
CA SER A 285 -11.28 -19.32 1.68
C SER A 285 -12.33 -18.54 2.51
N HIS A 286 -12.47 -17.22 2.28
CA HIS A 286 -13.46 -16.37 2.93
C HIS A 286 -14.74 -16.19 2.11
N GLY A 287 -14.83 -16.83 0.98
CA GLY A 287 -15.96 -16.66 0.05
C GLY A 287 -15.71 -15.57 -0.99
N GLY A 288 -14.46 -15.16 -1.18
CA GLY A 288 -14.03 -14.37 -2.33
C GLY A 288 -13.87 -15.26 -3.56
N HIS A 289 -13.98 -14.65 -4.73
CA HIS A 289 -13.84 -15.32 -6.02
C HIS A 289 -12.70 -14.69 -6.81
N THR A 290 -11.85 -15.52 -7.40
CA THR A 290 -10.77 -15.06 -8.28
C THR A 290 -11.34 -14.36 -9.52
N VAL A 291 -10.77 -13.19 -9.81
CA VAL A 291 -11.03 -12.41 -11.03
C VAL A 291 -9.74 -12.29 -11.83
N ASP A 292 -9.60 -13.04 -12.90
CA ASP A 292 -8.54 -12.84 -13.88
C ASP A 292 -9.07 -11.92 -14.99
N LEU A 293 -8.57 -10.68 -15.06
CA LEU A 293 -9.03 -9.70 -16.04
C LEU A 293 -8.65 -10.06 -17.46
N ARG A 294 -7.53 -10.77 -17.68
CA ARG A 294 -7.20 -11.28 -19.01
C ARG A 294 -8.25 -12.26 -19.51
N SER A 295 -8.74 -13.14 -18.65
CA SER A 295 -9.84 -14.06 -18.99
C SER A 295 -11.16 -13.34 -19.15
N ARG A 296 -11.42 -12.26 -18.38
CA ARG A 296 -12.68 -11.51 -18.37
C ARG A 296 -12.78 -10.48 -19.49
N GLN A 297 -11.65 -9.81 -19.86
CA GLN A 297 -11.61 -8.68 -20.82
C GLN A 297 -10.49 -8.77 -21.87
N GLY A 298 -9.74 -9.87 -21.93
CA GLY A 298 -8.65 -10.06 -22.89
C GLY A 298 -7.32 -9.44 -22.49
N SER A 299 -7.25 -8.64 -21.42
CA SER A 299 -6.02 -8.00 -20.93
C SER A 299 -6.05 -7.78 -19.44
N TRP A 300 -4.88 -7.70 -18.83
CA TRP A 300 -4.66 -7.20 -17.48
C TRP A 300 -4.55 -5.69 -17.46
N PHE A 301 -4.69 -5.06 -16.29
CA PHE A 301 -4.49 -3.64 -16.06
C PHE A 301 -3.48 -3.40 -14.95
N LEU A 302 -2.77 -2.28 -15.03
CA LEU A 302 -2.06 -1.67 -13.90
C LEU A 302 -2.44 -0.21 -13.81
N LEU A 303 -2.57 0.29 -12.59
CA LEU A 303 -2.71 1.72 -12.29
C LEU A 303 -1.51 2.18 -11.48
N ALA A 304 -1.05 3.41 -11.71
CA ALA A 304 -0.04 4.02 -10.87
C ALA A 304 -0.38 5.49 -10.57
N SER A 305 -0.07 5.96 -9.36
CA SER A 305 -0.24 7.35 -8.96
C SER A 305 0.61 7.68 -7.73
N THR A 306 1.08 8.91 -7.65
CA THR A 306 1.67 9.47 -6.42
C THR A 306 0.60 9.95 -5.43
N ASP A 307 -0.67 10.03 -5.85
CA ASP A 307 -1.84 10.25 -4.99
C ASP A 307 -2.57 8.92 -4.78
N LEU A 308 -2.39 8.33 -3.58
CA LEU A 308 -2.96 7.03 -3.24
C LEU A 308 -4.49 7.06 -3.20
N VAL A 309 -5.10 8.19 -2.80
CA VAL A 309 -6.56 8.33 -2.78
C VAL A 309 -7.10 8.36 -4.21
N ALA A 310 -6.43 9.07 -5.12
CA ALA A 310 -6.80 9.12 -6.54
C ALA A 310 -6.62 7.76 -7.22
N ALA A 311 -5.55 7.03 -6.91
CA ALA A 311 -5.35 5.66 -7.38
C ALA A 311 -6.50 4.75 -6.95
N ASP A 312 -6.82 4.73 -5.65
CA ASP A 312 -7.87 3.89 -5.08
C ASP A 312 -9.28 4.32 -5.56
N ALA A 313 -9.53 5.63 -5.73
CA ALA A 313 -10.79 6.14 -6.26
C ALA A 313 -10.99 5.77 -7.74
N THR A 314 -9.92 5.80 -8.55
CA THR A 314 -9.95 5.34 -9.94
C THR A 314 -10.15 3.82 -9.99
N ALA A 315 -9.45 3.08 -9.15
CA ALA A 315 -9.61 1.63 -8.99
C ALA A 315 -11.06 1.26 -8.63
N ALA A 316 -11.67 1.96 -7.68
CA ALA A 316 -13.07 1.75 -7.29
C ALA A 316 -14.02 1.95 -8.48
N ARG A 317 -13.82 3.00 -9.30
CA ARG A 317 -14.62 3.25 -10.51
C ARG A 317 -14.46 2.17 -11.57
N ILE A 318 -13.23 1.69 -11.77
CA ILE A 318 -12.96 0.54 -12.65
C ILE A 318 -13.76 -0.68 -12.20
N MET A 319 -13.79 -0.96 -10.91
CA MET A 319 -14.56 -2.05 -10.31
C MET A 319 -16.08 -1.78 -10.30
N SER A 320 -16.53 -0.63 -10.81
CA SER A 320 -17.94 -0.15 -10.79
C SER A 320 -18.49 0.08 -9.38
N HIS A 321 -17.62 0.46 -8.45
CA HIS A 321 -17.99 0.95 -7.14
C HIS A 321 -17.94 2.48 -7.09
N ASP A 322 -18.87 3.08 -6.36
CA ASP A 322 -18.91 4.53 -6.12
C ASP A 322 -17.90 4.91 -5.03
N PRO A 323 -16.82 5.67 -5.36
CA PRO A 323 -15.82 6.07 -4.38
C PRO A 323 -16.40 6.86 -3.20
N THR A 324 -17.51 7.59 -3.40
CA THR A 324 -18.15 8.38 -2.33
C THR A 324 -18.87 7.52 -1.29
N ARG A 325 -18.96 6.21 -1.52
CA ARG A 325 -19.53 5.22 -0.59
C ARG A 325 -18.48 4.32 0.06
N ILE A 326 -17.21 4.53 -0.25
CA ILE A 326 -16.09 3.75 0.29
C ILE A 326 -15.46 4.55 1.42
N SER A 327 -15.59 4.05 2.64
CA SER A 327 -15.18 4.78 3.86
C SER A 327 -13.74 5.30 3.82
N GLN A 328 -12.79 4.47 3.38
CA GLN A 328 -11.39 4.87 3.29
C GLN A 328 -11.15 6.03 2.31
N LEU A 329 -11.91 6.07 1.22
CA LEU A 329 -11.75 7.10 0.19
C LEU A 329 -12.35 8.44 0.65
N VAL A 330 -13.55 8.39 1.21
CA VAL A 330 -14.21 9.58 1.77
C VAL A 330 -13.36 10.18 2.89
N MET A 331 -12.95 9.36 3.86
CA MET A 331 -12.13 9.82 4.99
C MET A 331 -10.75 10.29 4.55
N GLY A 332 -10.11 9.60 3.60
CA GLY A 332 -8.81 10.02 3.04
C GLY A 332 -8.91 11.39 2.35
N TYR A 333 -9.95 11.61 1.56
CA TYR A 333 -10.23 12.91 0.93
C TYR A 333 -10.51 14.01 1.96
N GLU A 334 -11.37 13.75 2.96
CA GLU A 334 -11.71 14.69 4.03
C GLU A 334 -10.49 15.09 4.87
N ARG A 335 -9.53 14.16 5.03
CA ARG A 335 -8.25 14.42 5.71
C ARG A 335 -7.22 15.14 4.83
N GLY A 336 -7.56 15.47 3.58
CA GLY A 336 -6.65 16.13 2.64
C GLY A 336 -5.49 15.22 2.17
N MET A 337 -5.68 13.90 2.18
CA MET A 337 -4.64 12.93 1.78
C MET A 337 -4.56 12.72 0.27
N GLY A 338 -5.54 13.20 -0.50
CA GLY A 338 -5.59 13.09 -1.96
C GLY A 338 -6.97 13.36 -2.54
N GLU A 339 -7.12 13.11 -3.83
CA GLU A 339 -8.30 13.48 -4.62
C GLU A 339 -9.24 12.31 -4.87
N ILE A 340 -10.55 12.52 -4.65
CA ILE A 340 -11.60 11.52 -4.90
C ILE A 340 -12.46 11.85 -6.14
N ARG A 341 -12.51 13.14 -6.52
CA ARG A 341 -13.43 13.63 -7.57
C ARG A 341 -12.90 13.30 -8.96
N GLU A 342 -13.71 12.61 -9.78
CA GLU A 342 -13.31 12.16 -11.11
C GLU A 342 -12.83 13.30 -12.00
N ASN A 343 -13.54 14.42 -12.00
CA ASN A 343 -13.20 15.59 -12.82
C ASN A 343 -11.92 16.34 -12.35
N ARG A 344 -11.31 15.91 -11.26
CA ARG A 344 -10.04 16.42 -10.72
C ARG A 344 -8.89 15.43 -10.86
N ILE A 345 -9.18 14.23 -11.35
CA ILE A 345 -8.19 13.20 -11.60
C ILE A 345 -7.98 13.12 -13.12
N GLU A 346 -6.76 13.39 -13.57
CA GLU A 346 -6.36 13.13 -14.95
C GLU A 346 -5.95 11.67 -15.08
N LEU A 347 -6.63 10.93 -15.95
CA LEU A 347 -6.28 9.56 -16.27
C LEU A 347 -5.40 9.53 -17.53
N LEU A 348 -4.17 9.05 -17.40
CA LEU A 348 -3.19 8.95 -18.46
C LEU A 348 -3.18 7.54 -19.07
N GLY A 349 -2.96 7.43 -20.36
CA GLY A 349 -2.91 6.16 -21.09
C GLY A 349 -4.29 5.67 -21.51
N GLU A 350 -4.93 4.85 -20.70
CA GLU A 350 -6.23 4.27 -21.00
C GLU A 350 -7.42 5.18 -20.63
N ARG A 351 -8.58 4.94 -21.24
CA ARG A 351 -9.82 5.65 -20.86
C ARG A 351 -10.55 4.87 -19.77
N LEU A 352 -11.13 5.57 -18.80
CA LEU A 352 -11.85 4.94 -17.69
C LEU A 352 -12.99 4.00 -18.18
N ASP A 353 -13.74 4.41 -19.18
CA ASP A 353 -14.85 3.62 -19.70
C ASP A 353 -14.40 2.30 -20.37
N ASP A 354 -13.19 2.29 -20.94
CA ASP A 354 -12.60 1.10 -21.56
C ASP A 354 -12.01 0.13 -20.49
N LEU A 355 -11.77 0.63 -19.29
CA LEU A 355 -11.26 -0.15 -18.14
C LEU A 355 -12.38 -0.70 -17.24
N ARG A 356 -13.61 -0.17 -17.33
CA ARG A 356 -14.70 -0.56 -16.42
C ARG A 356 -15.02 -2.05 -16.50
N VAL A 357 -14.93 -2.72 -15.36
CA VAL A 357 -15.33 -4.12 -15.17
C VAL A 357 -16.09 -4.21 -13.86
N PRO A 358 -17.38 -4.51 -13.88
CA PRO A 358 -18.14 -4.70 -12.64
C PRO A 358 -17.57 -5.86 -11.82
N TRP A 359 -17.25 -5.57 -10.57
CA TRP A 359 -16.85 -6.56 -9.57
C TRP A 359 -17.96 -6.73 -8.55
N ASN A 360 -18.17 -7.97 -8.11
CA ASN A 360 -19.11 -8.25 -7.05
C ASN A 360 -18.66 -7.61 -5.74
N SER A 361 -19.55 -6.81 -5.14
CA SER A 361 -19.33 -6.23 -3.82
C SER A 361 -19.25 -7.32 -2.76
N ALA A 362 -18.44 -7.12 -1.75
CA ALA A 362 -18.51 -7.93 -0.54
C ALA A 362 -19.83 -7.66 0.20
N GLN A 363 -20.41 -8.70 0.78
CA GLN A 363 -21.43 -8.54 1.80
C GLN A 363 -20.72 -8.05 3.07
N LEU A 364 -20.95 -6.78 3.43
CA LEU A 364 -20.39 -6.25 4.67
C LEU A 364 -20.93 -7.10 5.82
N GLN A 365 -20.03 -7.75 6.52
CA GLN A 365 -20.40 -8.51 7.69
C GLN A 365 -20.72 -7.51 8.79
N ASN A 366 -22.00 -7.43 9.19
CA ASN A 366 -22.45 -6.74 10.38
C ASN A 366 -21.90 -7.46 11.60
N GLN A 367 -20.60 -7.37 11.79
CA GLN A 367 -19.98 -8.12 12.85
C GLN A 367 -19.40 -7.19 13.86
N MET A 368 -19.64 -7.56 15.06
CA MET A 368 -18.92 -7.13 16.23
C MET A 368 -19.52 -6.01 17.04
N GLN A 369 -20.82 -6.08 17.17
CA GLN A 369 -21.40 -5.53 18.38
C GLN A 369 -20.90 -6.35 19.57
N GLY A 370 -19.92 -5.81 20.28
CA GLY A 370 -19.70 -6.19 21.67
C GLY A 370 -18.55 -7.14 22.01
N ASN A 371 -17.65 -7.50 21.11
CA ASN A 371 -16.52 -8.36 21.51
C ASN A 371 -15.20 -7.94 20.85
N ARG A 372 -14.24 -7.50 21.66
CA ARG A 372 -12.84 -7.30 21.22
C ARG A 372 -12.20 -8.57 20.64
N GLY A 373 -12.81 -9.72 20.83
CA GLY A 373 -12.46 -11.01 20.25
C GLY A 373 -13.28 -11.41 19.03
N GLY A 374 -14.04 -10.50 18.43
CA GLY A 374 -14.99 -10.83 17.38
C GLY A 374 -14.36 -11.11 16.02
N CYS A 375 -13.18 -10.55 15.71
CA CYS A 375 -12.39 -10.98 14.55
C CYS A 375 -12.02 -12.46 14.62
N VAL A 376 -11.86 -12.99 15.82
CA VAL A 376 -11.51 -14.38 16.08
C VAL A 376 -12.59 -15.36 15.63
N LYS A 377 -13.86 -14.97 15.68
CA LYS A 377 -14.98 -15.85 15.31
C LYS A 377 -15.52 -15.61 13.91
N GLY A 378 -15.21 -14.48 13.31
CA GLY A 378 -15.75 -14.10 12.02
C GLY A 378 -14.70 -13.79 10.97
N CYS A 379 -13.46 -13.58 11.38
CA CYS A 379 -12.33 -13.58 10.47
C CYS A 379 -11.94 -15.04 10.23
N PRO A 380 -12.15 -15.56 9.03
CA PRO A 380 -11.67 -16.88 8.68
C PRO A 380 -10.14 -16.94 8.54
N GLY A 381 -9.43 -15.89 8.99
CA GLY A 381 -8.00 -15.93 9.29
C GLY A 381 -7.64 -16.82 10.47
N SER A 382 -8.62 -17.30 11.25
CA SER A 382 -8.39 -18.44 12.14
C SER A 382 -8.21 -19.71 11.30
N PHE A 383 -7.13 -19.75 10.52
CA PHE A 383 -6.62 -21.00 10.00
C PHE A 383 -6.25 -21.86 11.19
N ARG A 384 -7.13 -22.77 11.59
CA ARG A 384 -6.72 -23.89 12.42
C ARG A 384 -5.80 -24.72 11.54
N TYR A 385 -4.53 -24.72 11.85
CA TYR A 385 -3.62 -25.75 11.39
C TYR A 385 -4.20 -27.09 11.88
N ALA A 386 -4.65 -27.91 10.96
CA ALA A 386 -4.88 -29.33 11.17
C ALA A 386 -3.62 -30.07 10.73
#